data_ea9d1e96c9e38e68bd348552be88ac71
#
_entry.id   ea9d1e96c9e38e68bd348552be88ac71
#
_cell.length_a   1.000
_cell.length_b   1.000
_cell.length_c   1.000
_cell.angle_alpha   90.00
_cell.angle_beta   90.00
_cell.angle_gamma   90.00
#
_symmetry.space_group_name_H-M   'P 1'
#
loop_
_entity.id
_entity.type
_entity.pdbx_description
1 polymer ?
#
loop_
_entity_poly.entity_id
_entity_poly.type
_entity_poly.pdbx_seq_one_letter_code
_entity_poly.pdbx_strand_id
1 'polypeptide(L)'
;LCIAGSKKKTELPQKRKKIGFFIGNNFYDYLTAEENLHYYRQLKDIKDKEEVKRVLNLVGLEGVTSKYGSFSMGMKQRLGIANALLGSPEILLLDEPINGLDPQGIADIRTLIVSLNRKQNMTIIVSSHILGELEHTANKFGFVHQGTVLKEITHDDLKVKRSAVQIYVGDLEKARSVLKQNNIPVLQESSAYKSLEDYYFDLVGGKRCE
;
A
#
# COMPACT_ATOMS: atom_id res chain seq x y z
N LEU A 1 21.19 -2.53 12.22
CA LEU A 1 19.97 -1.80 11.88
C LEU A 1 20.34 -0.36 11.53
N CYS A 2 19.90 0.15 10.38
CA CYS A 2 20.03 1.53 9.96
C CYS A 2 18.62 2.13 9.81
N ILE A 3 18.33 3.23 10.49
CA ILE A 3 17.02 3.90 10.44
C ILE A 3 17.26 5.35 10.03
N ALA A 4 16.64 5.79 8.93
CA ALA A 4 16.75 7.14 8.39
C ALA A 4 18.22 7.62 8.32
N GLY A 5 19.09 6.76 7.78
CA GLY A 5 20.51 7.04 7.61
C GLY A 5 21.40 6.91 8.85
N SER A 6 20.84 6.64 10.05
CA SER A 6 21.63 6.48 11.28
C SER A 6 21.76 5.02 11.71
N LYS A 7 22.99 4.63 12.07
CA LYS A 7 23.33 3.34 12.70
C LYS A 7 23.60 3.47 14.20
N LYS A 8 23.71 4.70 14.74
CA LYS A 8 24.07 4.96 16.14
C LYS A 8 22.86 4.68 17.05
N LYS A 9 23.06 3.82 18.05
CA LYS A 9 22.01 3.44 19.03
C LYS A 9 21.43 4.65 19.77
N THR A 10 22.22 5.67 20.05
CA THR A 10 21.81 6.90 20.74
C THR A 10 20.86 7.77 19.93
N GLU A 11 20.91 7.72 18.60
CA GLU A 11 20.05 8.50 17.71
C GLU A 11 18.75 7.78 17.33
N LEU A 12 18.70 6.44 17.53
CA LEU A 12 17.54 5.62 17.12
C LEU A 12 16.22 6.05 17.77
N PRO A 13 16.14 6.44 19.06
CA PRO A 13 14.87 6.85 19.65
C PRO A 13 14.28 8.08 18.96
N GLN A 14 15.10 9.07 18.63
CA GLN A 14 14.65 10.27 17.93
C GLN A 14 14.26 9.95 16.46
N LYS A 15 15.04 9.10 15.79
CA LYS A 15 14.72 8.68 14.42
C LYS A 15 13.43 7.87 14.34
N ARG A 16 13.13 7.06 15.36
CA ARG A 16 11.87 6.32 15.45
C ARG A 16 10.64 7.22 15.55
N LYS A 17 10.75 8.39 16.17
CA LYS A 17 9.66 9.37 16.22
C LYS A 17 9.24 9.88 14.84
N LYS A 18 10.12 9.76 13.85
CA LYS A 18 9.85 10.13 12.45
C LYS A 18 9.14 9.03 11.65
N ILE A 19 8.85 7.89 12.29
CA ILE A 19 8.21 6.74 11.63
C ILE A 19 6.88 6.47 12.30
N GLY A 20 5.80 6.55 11.53
CA GLY A 20 4.48 6.10 11.92
C GLY A 20 4.30 4.62 11.58
N PHE A 21 3.64 3.88 12.46
CA PHE A 21 3.37 2.45 12.27
C PHE A 21 1.88 2.20 12.37
N PHE A 22 1.35 1.46 11.41
CA PHE A 22 0.05 0.84 11.48
C PHE A 22 0.22 -0.68 11.46
N ILE A 23 0.02 -1.31 12.61
CA ILE A 23 0.09 -2.77 12.78
C ILE A 23 -1.14 -3.17 13.59
N GLY A 24 -2.25 -3.42 12.90
CA GLY A 24 -3.51 -3.79 13.54
C GLY A 24 -4.22 -2.65 14.29
N ASN A 25 -5.39 -2.98 14.83
CA ASN A 25 -6.34 -2.03 15.41
C ASN A 25 -6.49 -2.28 16.92
N ASN A 26 -5.65 -1.67 17.74
CA ASN A 26 -5.68 -1.78 19.22
C ASN A 26 -6.30 -0.51 19.82
N PHE A 27 -7.62 -0.35 19.70
CA PHE A 27 -8.36 0.79 20.21
C PHE A 27 -9.40 0.34 21.23
N TYR A 28 -9.83 1.27 22.09
CA TYR A 28 -10.86 1.02 23.08
C TYR A 28 -12.25 1.17 22.47
N ASP A 29 -13.04 0.10 22.48
CA ASP A 29 -14.36 0.03 21.85
C ASP A 29 -15.37 1.05 22.40
N TYR A 30 -15.24 1.38 23.69
CA TYR A 30 -16.12 2.33 24.40
C TYR A 30 -15.73 3.81 24.24
N LEU A 31 -14.62 4.12 23.55
CA LEU A 31 -14.19 5.47 23.23
C LEU A 31 -14.54 5.85 21.78
N THR A 32 -14.68 7.14 21.53
CA THR A 32 -14.78 7.71 20.18
C THR A 32 -13.42 7.66 19.47
N ALA A 33 -13.37 8.01 18.18
CA ALA A 33 -12.12 8.18 17.46
C ALA A 33 -11.21 9.22 18.11
N GLU A 34 -11.79 10.37 18.47
CA GLU A 34 -11.08 11.49 19.10
C GLU A 34 -10.51 11.11 20.46
N GLU A 35 -11.32 10.48 21.33
CA GLU A 35 -10.89 10.03 22.66
C GLU A 35 -9.75 9.00 22.57
N ASN A 36 -9.84 8.03 21.66
CA ASN A 36 -8.79 7.07 21.39
C ASN A 36 -7.49 7.77 20.96
N LEU A 37 -7.57 8.70 20.01
CA LEU A 37 -6.38 9.41 19.53
C LEU A 37 -5.78 10.33 20.59
N HIS A 38 -6.58 10.95 21.44
CA HIS A 38 -6.07 11.72 22.58
C HIS A 38 -5.28 10.85 23.56
N TYR A 39 -5.74 9.61 23.81
CA TYR A 39 -4.99 8.65 24.61
C TYR A 39 -3.63 8.33 23.98
N TYR A 40 -3.60 7.96 22.69
CA TYR A 40 -2.34 7.65 21.99
C TYR A 40 -1.43 8.86 21.83
N ARG A 41 -1.98 10.05 21.64
CA ARG A 41 -1.23 11.30 21.61
C ARG A 41 -0.45 11.51 22.92
N GLN A 42 -1.10 11.25 24.06
CA GLN A 42 -0.43 11.34 25.38
C GLN A 42 0.67 10.29 25.54
N LEU A 43 0.43 9.04 25.13
CA LEU A 43 1.45 7.99 25.16
C LEU A 43 2.68 8.31 24.31
N LYS A 44 2.48 9.03 23.21
CA LYS A 44 3.56 9.49 22.32
C LYS A 44 4.23 10.77 22.79
N ASP A 45 3.83 11.33 23.94
CA ASP A 45 4.30 12.62 24.51
C ASP A 45 4.14 13.80 23.53
N ILE A 46 3.08 13.79 22.71
CA ILE A 46 2.75 14.88 21.80
C ILE A 46 1.93 15.92 22.58
N LYS A 47 2.46 17.11 22.77
CA LYS A 47 1.84 18.17 23.61
C LYS A 47 0.68 18.86 22.91
N ASP A 48 0.79 19.04 21.59
CA ASP A 48 -0.22 19.69 20.77
C ASP A 48 -1.52 18.88 20.71
N LYS A 49 -2.63 19.46 21.20
CA LYS A 49 -3.95 18.82 21.18
C LYS A 49 -4.60 18.89 19.79
N GLU A 50 -4.28 19.92 19.01
CA GLU A 50 -4.83 20.11 17.65
C GLU A 50 -4.35 19.02 16.68
N GLU A 51 -3.26 18.33 17.03
CA GLU A 51 -2.75 17.21 16.27
C GLU A 51 -3.79 16.10 16.04
N VAL A 52 -4.66 15.85 17.04
CA VAL A 52 -5.75 14.88 16.95
C VAL A 52 -6.76 15.30 15.89
N LYS A 53 -7.18 16.56 15.91
CA LYS A 53 -8.11 17.10 14.90
C LYS A 53 -7.49 17.06 13.50
N ARG A 54 -6.22 17.44 13.39
CA ARG A 54 -5.49 17.37 12.12
C ARG A 54 -5.50 15.97 11.51
N VAL A 55 -5.16 14.94 12.29
CA VAL A 55 -5.10 13.57 11.73
C VAL A 55 -6.49 13.00 11.46
N LEU A 56 -7.51 13.32 12.27
CA LEU A 56 -8.90 12.94 12.01
C LEU A 56 -9.42 13.53 10.69
N ASN A 57 -9.12 14.80 10.44
CA ASN A 57 -9.46 15.46 9.18
C ASN A 57 -8.76 14.77 7.98
N LEU A 58 -7.47 14.47 8.09
CA LEU A 58 -6.71 13.80 7.03
C LEU A 58 -7.30 12.45 6.62
N VAL A 59 -7.83 11.69 7.57
CA VAL A 59 -8.41 10.37 7.29
C VAL A 59 -9.93 10.39 7.07
N GLY A 60 -10.57 11.57 7.12
CA GLY A 60 -12.01 11.72 6.92
C GLY A 60 -12.87 11.14 8.06
N LEU A 61 -12.39 11.25 9.30
CA LEU A 61 -13.12 10.87 10.52
C LEU A 61 -13.42 12.08 11.44
N GLU A 62 -13.22 13.30 10.96
CA GLU A 62 -13.56 14.52 11.71
C GLU A 62 -15.07 14.56 11.99
N GLY A 63 -15.45 14.89 13.22
CA GLY A 63 -16.85 15.01 13.65
C GLY A 63 -17.59 13.68 13.87
N VAL A 64 -16.91 12.54 13.74
CA VAL A 64 -17.51 11.23 14.04
C VAL A 64 -17.59 11.03 15.55
N THR A 65 -18.81 10.99 16.10
CA THR A 65 -19.09 10.87 17.54
C THR A 65 -19.41 9.46 18.01
N SER A 66 -19.62 8.52 17.09
CA SER A 66 -19.88 7.12 17.41
C SER A 66 -18.68 6.47 18.09
N LYS A 67 -18.93 5.45 18.90
CA LYS A 67 -17.88 4.68 19.59
C LYS A 67 -17.18 3.74 18.63
N TYR A 68 -15.89 3.50 18.86
CA TYR A 68 -15.05 2.65 18.01
C TYR A 68 -15.60 1.23 17.79
N GLY A 69 -16.26 0.65 18.81
CA GLY A 69 -16.87 -0.67 18.69
C GLY A 69 -17.94 -0.78 17.59
N SER A 70 -18.58 0.36 17.22
CA SER A 70 -19.58 0.42 16.14
C SER A 70 -18.99 0.80 14.77
N PHE A 71 -17.67 0.99 14.66
CA PHE A 71 -17.05 1.37 13.41
C PHE A 71 -17.08 0.25 12.37
N SER A 72 -17.33 0.62 11.12
CA SER A 72 -17.05 -0.29 9.99
C SER A 72 -15.56 -0.63 9.92
N MET A 73 -15.20 -1.71 9.19
CA MET A 73 -13.80 -2.07 9.02
C MET A 73 -12.99 -0.92 8.39
N GLY A 74 -13.54 -0.24 7.37
CA GLY A 74 -12.89 0.92 6.75
C GLY A 74 -12.66 2.08 7.71
N MET A 75 -13.61 2.38 8.63
CA MET A 75 -13.42 3.38 9.67
C MET A 75 -12.33 2.96 10.66
N LYS A 76 -12.26 1.69 11.02
CA LYS A 76 -11.21 1.13 11.88
C LYS A 76 -9.83 1.28 11.25
N GLN A 77 -9.69 0.95 9.96
CA GLN A 77 -8.44 1.14 9.23
C GLN A 77 -8.03 2.61 9.16
N ARG A 78 -8.98 3.51 8.85
CA ARG A 78 -8.73 4.96 8.83
C ARG A 78 -8.25 5.48 10.20
N LEU A 79 -8.85 5.03 11.30
CA LEU A 79 -8.40 5.41 12.65
C LEU A 79 -7.00 4.88 12.96
N GLY A 80 -6.68 3.66 12.54
CA GLY A 80 -5.34 3.09 12.66
C GLY A 80 -4.29 3.91 11.92
N ILE A 81 -4.60 4.33 10.68
CA ILE A 81 -3.75 5.23 9.90
C ILE A 81 -3.62 6.59 10.59
N ALA A 82 -4.71 7.16 11.16
CA ALA A 82 -4.67 8.41 11.92
C ALA A 82 -3.72 8.32 13.12
N ASN A 83 -3.77 7.22 13.86
CA ASN A 83 -2.83 6.98 14.97
C ASN A 83 -1.37 6.90 14.50
N ALA A 84 -1.13 6.27 13.35
CA ALA A 84 0.21 6.20 12.76
C ALA A 84 0.72 7.59 12.33
N LEU A 85 -0.19 8.50 11.93
CA LEU A 85 0.11 9.87 11.52
C LEU A 85 0.37 10.86 12.69
N LEU A 86 0.03 10.48 13.93
CA LEU A 86 0.28 11.33 15.10
C LEU A 86 1.76 11.64 15.26
N GLY A 87 2.08 12.93 15.39
CA GLY A 87 3.45 13.45 15.50
C GLY A 87 4.11 13.73 14.16
N SER A 88 3.32 13.78 13.08
CA SER A 88 3.77 14.17 11.73
C SER A 88 5.00 13.40 11.26
N PRO A 89 4.92 12.06 11.13
CA PRO A 89 6.06 11.24 10.71
C PRO A 89 6.47 11.55 9.26
N GLU A 90 7.75 11.36 8.96
CA GLU A 90 8.29 11.47 7.59
C GLU A 90 8.10 10.16 6.80
N ILE A 91 8.03 9.02 7.52
CA ILE A 91 7.87 7.67 6.96
C ILE A 91 6.65 7.02 7.61
N LEU A 92 5.79 6.41 6.81
CA LEU A 92 4.62 5.67 7.26
C LEU A 92 4.74 4.21 6.83
N LEU A 93 4.66 3.29 7.80
CA LEU A 93 4.65 1.85 7.56
C LEU A 93 3.23 1.33 7.79
N LEU A 94 2.62 0.76 6.77
CA LEU A 94 1.25 0.24 6.80
C LEU A 94 1.29 -1.26 6.53
N ASP A 95 0.94 -2.05 7.55
CA ASP A 95 0.87 -3.50 7.43
C ASP A 95 -0.56 -3.93 7.11
N GLU A 96 -0.76 -4.46 5.88
CA GLU A 96 -2.04 -4.95 5.36
C GLU A 96 -3.21 -3.95 5.55
N PRO A 97 -3.08 -2.66 5.17
CA PRO A 97 -4.08 -1.63 5.50
C PRO A 97 -5.43 -1.81 4.79
N ILE A 98 -5.50 -2.64 3.76
CA ILE A 98 -6.71 -2.91 2.97
C ILE A 98 -7.35 -4.27 3.26
N ASN A 99 -6.75 -5.06 4.16
CA ASN A 99 -7.23 -6.40 4.45
C ASN A 99 -8.63 -6.36 5.08
N GLY A 100 -9.55 -7.21 4.57
CA GLY A 100 -10.92 -7.31 5.06
C GLY A 100 -11.86 -6.18 4.64
N LEU A 101 -11.44 -5.32 3.71
CA LEU A 101 -12.28 -4.26 3.17
C LEU A 101 -13.07 -4.74 1.93
N ASP A 102 -14.22 -4.14 1.74
CA ASP A 102 -14.98 -4.22 0.50
C ASP A 102 -14.28 -3.40 -0.63
N PRO A 103 -14.65 -3.56 -1.91
CA PRO A 103 -14.01 -2.86 -3.02
C PRO A 103 -14.01 -1.33 -2.88
N GLN A 104 -15.08 -0.75 -2.30
CA GLN A 104 -15.14 0.69 -2.07
C GLN A 104 -14.16 1.13 -0.97
N GLY A 105 -14.09 0.39 0.13
CA GLY A 105 -13.14 0.65 1.22
C GLY A 105 -11.68 0.55 0.75
N ILE A 106 -11.36 -0.41 -0.13
CA ILE A 106 -10.04 -0.54 -0.77
C ILE A 106 -9.72 0.73 -1.58
N ALA A 107 -10.64 1.16 -2.44
CA ALA A 107 -10.45 2.36 -3.27
C ALA A 107 -10.25 3.62 -2.42
N ASP A 108 -10.99 3.73 -1.31
CA ASP A 108 -10.91 4.84 -0.37
C ASP A 108 -9.55 4.89 0.34
N ILE A 109 -9.08 3.75 0.88
CA ILE A 109 -7.76 3.68 1.55
C ILE A 109 -6.63 3.93 0.56
N ARG A 110 -6.73 3.42 -0.66
CA ARG A 110 -5.78 3.71 -1.74
C ARG A 110 -5.68 5.22 -2.00
N THR A 111 -6.84 5.87 -2.17
CA THR A 111 -6.91 7.33 -2.39
C THR A 111 -6.27 8.11 -1.23
N LEU A 112 -6.52 7.68 0.00
CA LEU A 112 -5.91 8.25 1.20
C LEU A 112 -4.38 8.11 1.16
N ILE A 113 -3.85 6.91 0.91
CA ILE A 113 -2.41 6.64 0.83
C ILE A 113 -1.73 7.53 -0.23
N VAL A 114 -2.29 7.58 -1.43
CA VAL A 114 -1.77 8.42 -2.53
C VAL A 114 -1.82 9.91 -2.16
N SER A 115 -2.90 10.36 -1.50
CA SER A 115 -3.03 11.74 -1.03
C SER A 115 -1.97 12.10 0.01
N LEU A 116 -1.73 11.23 0.99
CA LEU A 116 -0.69 11.42 2.01
C LEU A 116 0.71 11.50 1.39
N ASN A 117 1.02 10.62 0.45
CA ASN A 117 2.31 10.68 -0.26
C ASN A 117 2.48 11.99 -1.02
N ARG A 118 1.49 12.37 -1.84
CA ARG A 118 1.60 13.55 -2.74
C ARG A 118 1.51 14.89 -1.99
N LYS A 119 0.55 15.03 -1.07
CA LYS A 119 0.27 16.30 -0.39
C LYS A 119 1.16 16.56 0.82
N GLN A 120 1.60 15.49 1.50
CA GLN A 120 2.42 15.59 2.70
C GLN A 120 3.89 15.25 2.44
N ASN A 121 4.27 14.93 1.19
CA ASN A 121 5.61 14.49 0.79
C ASN A 121 6.15 13.36 1.67
N MET A 122 5.27 12.45 2.07
CA MET A 122 5.55 11.37 3.01
C MET A 122 6.04 10.13 2.28
N THR A 123 7.08 9.47 2.76
CA THR A 123 7.46 8.14 2.27
C THR A 123 6.54 7.10 2.90
N ILE A 124 5.83 6.32 2.09
CA ILE A 124 4.89 5.31 2.57
C ILE A 124 5.36 3.93 2.11
N ILE A 125 5.47 2.99 3.05
CA ILE A 125 5.74 1.57 2.78
C ILE A 125 4.48 0.80 3.17
N VAL A 126 3.94 0.06 2.21
CA VAL A 126 2.72 -0.74 2.37
C VAL A 126 3.05 -2.20 2.17
N SER A 127 2.67 -3.08 3.11
CA SER A 127 2.60 -4.52 2.85
C SER A 127 1.21 -4.89 2.33
N SER A 128 1.13 -5.82 1.41
CA SER A 128 -0.11 -6.43 0.98
C SER A 128 0.15 -7.77 0.31
N HIS A 129 -0.80 -8.69 0.47
CA HIS A 129 -0.86 -9.93 -0.29
C HIS A 129 -1.75 -9.80 -1.54
N ILE A 130 -2.43 -8.66 -1.72
CA ILE A 130 -3.26 -8.36 -2.90
C ILE A 130 -2.42 -7.55 -3.89
N LEU A 131 -1.65 -8.26 -4.74
CA LEU A 131 -0.65 -7.65 -5.60
C LEU A 131 -1.24 -6.65 -6.61
N GLY A 132 -2.41 -6.94 -7.17
CA GLY A 132 -3.08 -6.03 -8.11
C GLY A 132 -3.39 -4.66 -7.52
N GLU A 133 -3.66 -4.58 -6.21
CA GLU A 133 -3.90 -3.30 -5.55
C GLU A 133 -2.62 -2.46 -5.38
N LEU A 134 -1.48 -3.13 -5.20
CA LEU A 134 -0.19 -2.45 -5.12
C LEU A 134 0.21 -1.83 -6.46
N GLU A 135 -0.12 -2.45 -7.59
CA GLU A 135 0.17 -1.90 -8.92
C GLU A 135 -0.43 -0.50 -9.12
N HIS A 136 -1.59 -0.24 -8.52
CA HIS A 136 -2.28 1.04 -8.63
C HIS A 136 -1.87 2.06 -7.56
N THR A 137 -1.10 1.65 -6.56
CA THR A 137 -0.79 2.47 -5.38
C THR A 137 0.68 2.83 -5.30
N ALA A 138 1.57 1.85 -5.54
CA ALA A 138 3.00 1.99 -5.33
C ALA A 138 3.75 2.35 -6.61
N ASN A 139 4.87 3.06 -6.46
CA ASN A 139 5.79 3.38 -7.55
C ASN A 139 7.06 2.49 -7.53
N LYS A 140 7.29 1.76 -6.43
CA LYS A 140 8.41 0.83 -6.25
C LYS A 140 7.92 -0.39 -5.48
N PHE A 141 8.37 -1.58 -5.87
CA PHE A 141 7.96 -2.86 -5.32
C PHE A 141 9.16 -3.63 -4.78
N GLY A 142 9.02 -4.19 -3.58
CA GLY A 142 9.98 -5.11 -2.99
C GLY A 142 9.33 -6.47 -2.77
N PHE A 143 9.92 -7.52 -3.32
CA PHE A 143 9.45 -8.89 -3.14
C PHE A 143 10.19 -9.56 -1.99
N VAL A 144 9.42 -9.99 -1.00
CA VAL A 144 9.94 -10.66 0.20
C VAL A 144 9.49 -12.13 0.21
N HIS A 145 10.42 -13.04 0.36
CA HIS A 145 10.15 -14.47 0.50
C HIS A 145 11.08 -15.09 1.53
N GLN A 146 10.53 -15.88 2.44
CA GLN A 146 11.27 -16.52 3.53
C GLN A 146 12.23 -15.59 4.28
N GLY A 147 11.76 -14.37 4.60
CA GLY A 147 12.53 -13.36 5.34
C GLY A 147 13.64 -12.65 4.55
N THR A 148 13.73 -12.90 3.24
CA THR A 148 14.74 -12.29 2.36
C THR A 148 14.07 -11.44 1.29
N VAL A 149 14.65 -10.26 1.00
CA VAL A 149 14.25 -9.45 -0.14
C VAL A 149 14.85 -10.07 -1.40
N LEU A 150 13.99 -10.64 -2.26
CA LEU A 150 14.42 -11.28 -3.51
C LEU A 150 14.82 -10.25 -4.57
N LYS A 151 13.99 -9.22 -4.71
CA LYS A 151 14.20 -8.20 -5.75
C LYS A 151 13.43 -6.91 -5.41
N GLU A 152 13.97 -5.80 -5.87
CA GLU A 152 13.28 -4.52 -5.96
C GLU A 152 13.09 -4.14 -7.42
N ILE A 153 11.90 -3.64 -7.78
CA ILE A 153 11.57 -3.14 -9.12
C ILE A 153 10.76 -1.86 -9.02
N THR A 154 10.77 -1.09 -10.09
CA THR A 154 9.90 0.07 -10.26
C THR A 154 8.68 -0.28 -11.10
N HIS A 155 7.69 0.63 -11.12
CA HIS A 155 6.54 0.49 -12.02
C HIS A 155 6.96 0.42 -13.51
N ASP A 156 8.06 1.09 -13.90
CA ASP A 156 8.54 1.08 -15.28
C ASP A 156 9.21 -0.26 -15.67
N ASP A 157 9.74 -0.99 -14.68
CA ASP A 157 10.29 -2.32 -14.90
C ASP A 157 9.19 -3.37 -15.20
N LEU A 158 7.95 -3.12 -14.77
CA LEU A 158 6.77 -3.94 -15.11
C LEU A 158 6.31 -3.71 -16.54
N LYS A 159 6.55 -2.50 -17.06
CA LYS A 159 6.29 -2.20 -18.46
C LYS A 159 7.35 -2.92 -19.29
N VAL A 160 6.99 -4.10 -19.80
CA VAL A 160 7.88 -4.79 -20.75
C VAL A 160 8.17 -3.83 -21.90
N LYS A 161 9.42 -3.42 -22.06
CA LYS A 161 9.88 -2.68 -23.25
C LYS A 161 9.71 -3.60 -24.46
N ARG A 162 8.52 -3.66 -25.02
CA ARG A 162 8.25 -4.37 -26.25
C ARG A 162 8.08 -3.38 -27.38
N SER A 163 8.88 -3.53 -28.40
CA SER A 163 8.56 -3.08 -29.75
C SER A 163 7.41 -3.93 -30.35
N ALA A 164 6.49 -4.39 -29.49
CA ALA A 164 5.41 -5.29 -29.85
C ALA A 164 4.07 -4.59 -29.63
N VAL A 165 3.19 -4.69 -30.59
CA VAL A 165 1.81 -4.20 -30.50
C VAL A 165 0.95 -5.37 -30.02
N GLN A 166 0.12 -5.12 -29.02
CA GLN A 166 -0.92 -6.07 -28.62
C GLN A 166 -2.15 -5.84 -29.48
N ILE A 167 -2.61 -6.90 -30.15
CA ILE A 167 -3.80 -6.86 -30.98
C ILE A 167 -4.84 -7.79 -30.35
N TYR A 168 -6.01 -7.26 -30.05
CA TYR A 168 -7.16 -8.06 -29.66
C TYR A 168 -7.86 -8.55 -30.93
N VAL A 169 -7.97 -9.86 -31.08
CA VAL A 169 -8.58 -10.49 -32.25
C VAL A 169 -9.76 -11.35 -31.81
N GLY A 170 -10.86 -11.28 -32.54
CA GLY A 170 -12.03 -12.11 -32.26
C GLY A 170 -11.87 -13.58 -32.76
N ASP A 171 -10.93 -13.82 -33.65
CA ASP A 171 -10.66 -15.14 -34.23
C ASP A 171 -9.14 -15.38 -34.24
N LEU A 172 -8.68 -16.18 -33.28
CA LEU A 172 -7.25 -16.45 -33.07
C LEU A 172 -6.61 -17.23 -34.22
N GLU A 173 -7.31 -18.23 -34.76
CA GLU A 173 -6.77 -19.08 -35.85
C GLU A 173 -6.63 -18.30 -37.15
N LYS A 174 -7.60 -17.44 -37.43
CA LYS A 174 -7.55 -16.55 -38.59
C LYS A 174 -6.43 -15.53 -38.44
N ALA A 175 -6.27 -14.96 -37.27
CA ALA A 175 -5.19 -14.02 -36.98
C ALA A 175 -3.81 -14.67 -37.12
N ARG A 176 -3.61 -15.90 -36.63
CA ARG A 176 -2.38 -16.68 -36.80
C ARG A 176 -2.07 -16.91 -38.27
N SER A 177 -3.06 -17.32 -39.06
CA SER A 177 -2.87 -17.58 -40.46
C SER A 177 -2.45 -16.34 -41.25
N VAL A 178 -3.10 -15.21 -40.99
CA VAL A 178 -2.78 -13.91 -41.63
C VAL A 178 -1.38 -13.42 -41.23
N LEU A 179 -1.01 -13.49 -39.96
CA LEU A 179 0.31 -13.08 -39.48
C LEU A 179 1.41 -13.94 -40.10
N LYS A 180 1.19 -15.28 -40.21
CA LYS A 180 2.12 -16.22 -40.82
C LYS A 180 2.27 -15.96 -42.31
N GLN A 181 1.17 -15.72 -43.04
CA GLN A 181 1.20 -15.42 -44.49
C GLN A 181 1.97 -14.12 -44.80
N ASN A 182 1.96 -13.17 -43.93
CA ASN A 182 2.66 -11.89 -44.08
C ASN A 182 4.05 -11.84 -43.40
N ASN A 183 4.58 -12.99 -42.99
CA ASN A 183 5.88 -13.09 -42.29
C ASN A 183 6.02 -12.21 -41.06
N ILE A 184 4.92 -11.95 -40.36
CA ILE A 184 4.93 -11.18 -39.10
C ILE A 184 5.20 -12.18 -37.97
N PRO A 185 6.33 -12.06 -37.23
CA PRO A 185 6.65 -12.99 -36.18
C PRO A 185 5.74 -12.79 -34.97
N VAL A 186 5.08 -13.85 -34.54
CA VAL A 186 4.36 -13.87 -33.25
C VAL A 186 5.38 -14.21 -32.17
N LEU A 187 5.76 -13.22 -31.39
CA LEU A 187 6.78 -13.38 -30.35
C LEU A 187 6.24 -14.07 -29.10
N GLN A 188 4.98 -13.85 -28.76
CA GLN A 188 4.29 -14.50 -27.67
C GLN A 188 2.77 -14.28 -27.78
N GLU A 189 2.01 -15.32 -27.53
CA GLU A 189 0.56 -15.26 -27.39
C GLU A 189 0.19 -15.27 -25.92
N SER A 190 0.25 -14.11 -25.27
CA SER A 190 -0.14 -13.97 -23.88
C SER A 190 -0.58 -12.54 -23.60
N SER A 191 -1.23 -12.31 -22.46
CA SER A 191 -1.61 -10.97 -22.05
C SER A 191 -0.40 -10.02 -22.09
N ALA A 192 -0.60 -8.79 -22.56
CA ALA A 192 0.45 -7.79 -22.76
C ALA A 192 1.06 -7.27 -21.44
N TYR A 193 0.51 -7.65 -20.31
CA TYR A 193 0.99 -7.31 -18.99
C TYR A 193 1.37 -8.58 -18.24
N LYS A 194 2.60 -8.59 -17.69
CA LYS A 194 2.83 -9.36 -16.49
C LYS A 194 2.21 -8.57 -15.36
N SER A 195 1.16 -9.09 -14.75
CA SER A 195 0.67 -8.55 -13.49
C SER A 195 1.76 -8.65 -12.42
N LEU A 196 1.66 -7.88 -11.37
CA LEU A 196 2.57 -8.00 -10.22
C LEU A 196 2.52 -9.42 -9.63
N GLU A 197 1.35 -10.03 -9.70
CA GLU A 197 1.09 -11.40 -9.27
C GLU A 197 1.84 -12.42 -10.13
N ASP A 198 1.80 -12.30 -11.47
CA ASP A 198 2.56 -13.15 -12.39
C ASP A 198 4.06 -13.02 -12.14
N TYR A 199 4.53 -11.79 -11.89
CA TYR A 199 5.94 -11.53 -11.60
C TYR A 199 6.39 -12.18 -10.28
N TYR A 200 5.55 -12.13 -9.25
CA TYR A 200 5.81 -12.78 -7.97
C TYR A 200 5.93 -14.30 -8.12
N PHE A 201 4.97 -14.96 -8.82
CA PHE A 201 5.01 -16.40 -9.06
C PHE A 201 6.24 -16.84 -9.86
N ASP A 202 6.67 -16.07 -10.85
CA ASP A 202 7.91 -16.33 -11.57
C ASP A 202 9.14 -16.29 -10.66
N LEU A 203 9.18 -15.36 -9.69
CA LEU A 203 10.31 -15.23 -8.76
C LEU A 203 10.41 -16.37 -7.76
N VAL A 204 9.28 -16.86 -7.25
CA VAL A 204 9.24 -17.91 -6.22
C VAL A 204 9.19 -19.32 -6.81
N GLY A 205 9.22 -19.47 -8.14
CA GLY A 205 9.21 -20.78 -8.83
C GLY A 205 7.87 -21.53 -8.67
N GLY A 206 6.79 -20.82 -8.32
CA GLY A 206 5.45 -21.39 -8.13
C GLY A 206 4.71 -21.57 -9.45
N LYS A 207 4.09 -22.75 -9.66
CA LYS A 207 3.04 -22.92 -10.67
C LYS A 207 1.73 -22.37 -10.11
N ARG A 208 0.93 -21.64 -10.92
CA ARG A 208 -0.48 -21.38 -10.60
C ARG A 208 -1.18 -22.71 -10.35
N CYS A 209 -1.90 -22.83 -9.24
CA CYS A 209 -2.96 -23.84 -9.16
C CYS A 209 -4.05 -23.38 -10.14
N GLU A 210 -4.32 -24.17 -11.17
CA GLU A 210 -5.46 -24.03 -12.08
C GLU A 210 -6.79 -24.18 -11.34
#